data_4531bd9346788a925ebb3b04888e32bd
#
_entry.id   4531bd9346788a925ebb3b04888e32bd
#
_cell.length_a   1.000
_cell.length_b   1.000
_cell.length_c   1.000
_cell.angle_alpha   90.00
_cell.angle_beta   90.00
_cell.angle_gamma   90.00
#
_symmetry.space_group_name_H-M   'P 1'
#
loop_
_entity.id
_entity.type
_entity.pdbx_description
1 polymer ?
#
loop_
_entity_poly.entity_id
_entity_poly.type
_entity_poly.pdbx_seq_one_letter_code
_entity_poly.pdbx_strand_id
1 'polypeptide(L)'
;SSISSDGTAFIYASDRSGGAGGLDIYMTKQLPDGIWATPQNLSSINTPQNEDFPTLSPDGKTLYFCSNGRTGMGGYDLYKSKWDNKNKEWAEPENLGYPLNTSYDEKTISFADDEKHAYITAVREEGFGDLDLYRITFEEIEVRAALYIIDLNDLASNAKIANGKITIFMDNEEEPRTYISNKHTGEITMILDPGTYELEIEADNYELKIVKLIVSEFDADKGAIKKLYKLSK
;
A
#
# COMPACT_ATOMS: atom_id res chain seq x y z
N SER A 1 20.69 -0.15 -5.06
CA SER A 1 21.43 -0.77 -3.94
C SER A 1 21.50 0.16 -2.75
N SER A 2 21.53 -0.39 -1.54
CA SER A 2 21.62 0.34 -0.28
C SER A 2 22.53 -0.41 0.71
N ILE A 3 23.14 0.33 1.63
CA ILE A 3 23.91 -0.20 2.73
C ILE A 3 23.28 0.25 4.06
N SER A 4 23.29 -0.61 5.08
CA SER A 4 22.81 -0.24 6.41
C SER A 4 23.65 0.90 7.01
N SER A 5 23.06 1.67 7.92
CA SER A 5 23.74 2.81 8.55
C SER A 5 25.01 2.43 9.30
N ASP A 6 25.09 1.20 9.82
CA ASP A 6 26.28 0.64 10.47
C ASP A 6 27.31 0.03 9.48
N GLY A 7 27.00 0.02 8.18
CA GLY A 7 27.86 -0.51 7.13
C GLY A 7 27.97 -2.04 7.08
N THR A 8 27.19 -2.76 7.88
CA THR A 8 27.33 -4.23 8.03
C THR A 8 26.41 -5.06 7.15
N ALA A 9 25.38 -4.45 6.55
CA ALA A 9 24.46 -5.13 5.63
C ALA A 9 24.38 -4.37 4.30
N PHE A 10 24.45 -5.09 3.19
CA PHE A 10 24.34 -4.57 1.84
C PHE A 10 23.18 -5.25 1.12
N ILE A 11 22.31 -4.45 0.53
CA ILE A 11 21.13 -4.90 -0.18
C ILE A 11 21.11 -4.34 -1.61
N TYR A 12 20.75 -5.17 -2.57
CA TYR A 12 20.82 -4.81 -3.98
C TYR A 12 19.91 -5.68 -4.83
N ALA A 13 19.55 -5.19 -6.02
CA ALA A 13 18.86 -5.96 -7.04
C ALA A 13 19.85 -6.61 -8.01
N SER A 14 19.51 -7.80 -8.51
CA SER A 14 20.32 -8.57 -9.46
C SER A 14 19.47 -9.54 -10.26
N ASP A 15 19.80 -9.71 -11.53
CA ASP A 15 19.23 -10.66 -12.49
C ASP A 15 19.98 -12.00 -12.53
N ARG A 16 20.75 -12.31 -11.48
CA ARG A 16 21.53 -13.56 -11.43
C ARG A 16 20.66 -14.80 -11.51
N SER A 17 21.18 -15.85 -12.11
CA SER A 17 20.51 -17.15 -12.16
C SER A 17 20.17 -17.69 -10.76
N GLY A 18 19.01 -18.32 -10.64
CA GLY A 18 18.50 -18.87 -9.37
C GLY A 18 17.67 -17.89 -8.56
N GLY A 19 17.27 -16.75 -9.13
CA GLY A 19 16.26 -15.86 -8.62
C GLY A 19 14.83 -16.35 -8.84
N ALA A 20 13.85 -15.57 -8.41
CA ALA A 20 12.43 -15.85 -8.60
C ALA A 20 11.92 -15.27 -9.92
N GLY A 21 12.50 -14.17 -10.38
CA GLY A 21 12.05 -13.41 -11.54
C GLY A 21 13.16 -12.83 -12.40
N GLY A 22 12.95 -11.60 -12.87
CA GLY A 22 13.93 -10.86 -13.64
C GLY A 22 14.98 -10.22 -12.74
N LEU A 23 14.65 -9.07 -12.13
CA LEU A 23 15.46 -8.47 -11.07
C LEU A 23 14.91 -8.90 -9.72
N ASP A 24 15.76 -9.49 -8.91
CA ASP A 24 15.46 -9.91 -7.54
C ASP A 24 16.30 -9.16 -6.53
N ILE A 25 15.76 -8.92 -5.37
CA ILE A 25 16.48 -8.30 -4.25
C ILE A 25 17.24 -9.36 -3.46
N TYR A 26 18.54 -9.09 -3.26
CA TYR A 26 19.46 -9.88 -2.47
C TYR A 26 20.03 -9.07 -1.32
N MET A 27 20.35 -9.74 -0.24
CA MET A 27 20.99 -9.15 0.93
C MET A 27 22.24 -9.95 1.29
N THR A 28 23.31 -9.26 1.66
CA THR A 28 24.51 -9.85 2.25
C THR A 28 24.90 -9.10 3.51
N LYS A 29 25.63 -9.78 4.42
CA LYS A 29 26.13 -9.19 5.66
C LYS A 29 27.65 -9.33 5.71
N GLN A 30 28.28 -8.33 6.31
CA GLN A 30 29.70 -8.39 6.57
C GLN A 30 29.98 -9.30 7.78
N LEU A 31 30.90 -10.22 7.62
CA LEU A 31 31.37 -11.12 8.66
C LEU A 31 32.40 -10.40 9.58
N PRO A 32 32.67 -10.94 10.79
CA PRO A 32 33.63 -10.31 11.71
C PRO A 32 35.05 -10.14 11.16
N ASP A 33 35.43 -10.91 10.14
CA ASP A 33 36.71 -10.81 9.42
C ASP A 33 36.70 -9.76 8.31
N GLY A 34 35.59 -9.03 8.13
CA GLY A 34 35.43 -8.02 7.10
C GLY A 34 35.00 -8.56 5.73
N ILE A 35 34.86 -9.86 5.55
CA ILE A 35 34.42 -10.49 4.31
C ILE A 35 32.89 -10.44 4.23
N TRP A 36 32.35 -10.21 3.03
CA TRP A 36 30.91 -10.29 2.81
C TRP A 36 30.46 -11.75 2.66
N ALA A 37 29.43 -12.10 3.40
CA ALA A 37 28.81 -13.42 3.31
C ALA A 37 28.20 -13.68 1.93
N THR A 38 27.90 -14.93 1.62
CA THR A 38 27.15 -15.29 0.40
C THR A 38 25.80 -14.57 0.40
N PRO A 39 25.48 -13.80 -0.66
CA PRO A 39 24.20 -13.11 -0.76
C PRO A 39 23.02 -14.07 -0.71
N GLN A 40 22.00 -13.70 0.02
CA GLN A 40 20.76 -14.43 0.16
C GLN A 40 19.66 -13.76 -0.66
N ASN A 41 18.92 -14.53 -1.45
CA ASN A 41 17.71 -14.07 -2.13
C ASN A 41 16.60 -13.81 -1.09
N LEU A 42 15.94 -12.69 -1.18
CA LEU A 42 14.83 -12.34 -0.28
C LEU A 42 13.52 -12.90 -0.82
N SER A 43 13.29 -14.19 -0.64
CA SER A 43 12.15 -14.91 -1.23
C SER A 43 10.77 -14.43 -0.77
N SER A 44 10.65 -13.80 0.40
CA SER A 44 9.41 -13.14 0.87
C SER A 44 9.12 -11.81 0.15
N ILE A 45 10.15 -11.23 -0.47
CA ILE A 45 10.10 -9.97 -1.20
C ILE A 45 9.93 -10.20 -2.69
N ASN A 46 10.69 -11.14 -3.26
CA ASN A 46 10.82 -11.30 -4.70
C ASN A 46 9.61 -12.01 -5.32
N THR A 47 9.25 -11.62 -6.54
CA THR A 47 8.17 -12.16 -7.36
C THR A 47 8.72 -12.72 -8.68
N PRO A 48 7.90 -13.35 -9.54
CA PRO A 48 8.34 -13.75 -10.89
C PRO A 48 8.63 -12.58 -11.84
N GLN A 49 8.42 -11.32 -11.45
CA GLN A 49 8.70 -10.12 -12.24
C GLN A 49 9.99 -9.44 -11.74
N ASN A 50 9.94 -8.13 -11.53
CA ASN A 50 11.10 -7.36 -11.11
C ASN A 50 10.85 -6.66 -9.78
N GLU A 51 11.81 -6.78 -8.87
CA GLU A 51 11.97 -5.98 -7.67
C GLU A 51 13.29 -5.21 -7.76
N ASP A 52 13.23 -3.88 -7.67
CA ASP A 52 14.42 -3.04 -7.86
C ASP A 52 14.49 -1.89 -6.85
N PHE A 53 15.61 -1.14 -6.92
CA PHE A 53 15.89 0.04 -6.10
C PHE A 53 15.70 -0.15 -4.59
N PRO A 54 16.22 -1.25 -3.99
CA PRO A 54 16.07 -1.45 -2.55
C PRO A 54 16.77 -0.37 -1.74
N THR A 55 16.08 0.14 -0.72
CA THR A 55 16.57 1.13 0.24
C THR A 55 16.18 0.74 1.65
N LEU A 56 17.12 0.73 2.57
CA LEU A 56 16.85 0.52 3.99
C LEU A 56 16.49 1.85 4.67
N SER A 57 15.54 1.79 5.60
CA SER A 57 15.32 2.89 6.54
C SER A 57 16.58 3.18 7.36
N PRO A 58 16.75 4.40 7.91
CA PRO A 58 17.93 4.73 8.73
C PRO A 58 18.15 3.79 9.92
N ASP A 59 17.07 3.26 10.51
CA ASP A 59 17.13 2.27 11.62
C ASP A 59 17.36 0.83 11.14
N GLY A 60 17.42 0.59 9.82
CA GLY A 60 17.64 -0.72 9.20
C GLY A 60 16.50 -1.73 9.38
N LYS A 61 15.32 -1.31 9.88
CA LYS A 61 14.20 -2.22 10.18
C LYS A 61 13.13 -2.25 9.11
N THR A 62 13.15 -1.31 8.17
CA THR A 62 12.22 -1.26 7.05
C THR A 62 12.99 -1.26 5.73
N LEU A 63 12.61 -2.17 4.85
CA LEU A 63 13.08 -2.24 3.48
C LEU A 63 12.03 -1.58 2.58
N TYR A 64 12.46 -0.62 1.78
CA TYR A 64 11.68 -0.01 0.71
C TYR A 64 12.24 -0.48 -0.63
N PHE A 65 11.37 -0.67 -1.61
CA PHE A 65 11.75 -1.11 -2.96
C PHE A 65 10.60 -0.82 -3.93
N CYS A 66 10.86 -0.91 -5.22
CA CYS A 66 9.79 -0.92 -6.20
C CYS A 66 9.59 -2.32 -6.79
N SER A 67 8.36 -2.61 -7.19
CA SER A 67 7.99 -3.86 -7.86
C SER A 67 6.94 -3.63 -8.94
N ASN A 68 7.06 -4.36 -10.05
CA ASN A 68 6.01 -4.48 -11.06
C ASN A 68 5.34 -5.87 -11.05
N GLY A 69 5.65 -6.69 -10.06
CA GLY A 69 5.12 -8.05 -9.90
C GLY A 69 4.01 -8.18 -8.86
N ARG A 70 3.70 -7.10 -8.14
CA ARG A 70 2.71 -7.07 -7.06
C ARG A 70 1.47 -6.29 -7.47
N THR A 71 0.37 -6.48 -6.73
CA THR A 71 -0.84 -5.68 -6.95
C THR A 71 -0.57 -4.23 -6.61
N GLY A 72 -0.61 -3.36 -7.61
CA GLY A 72 -0.29 -1.96 -7.52
C GLY A 72 -1.27 -1.09 -8.27
N MET A 73 -0.91 0.18 -8.45
CA MET A 73 -1.68 1.20 -9.15
C MET A 73 -1.11 1.46 -10.56
N GLY A 74 0.22 1.40 -10.72
CA GLY A 74 0.94 1.69 -11.94
C GLY A 74 1.70 0.49 -12.52
N GLY A 75 2.80 0.76 -13.22
CA GLY A 75 3.75 -0.24 -13.67
C GLY A 75 4.67 -0.67 -12.53
N TYR A 76 5.58 0.21 -12.13
CA TYR A 76 6.34 0.04 -10.89
C TYR A 76 5.72 0.88 -9.78
N ASP A 77 5.40 0.23 -8.68
CA ASP A 77 4.93 0.85 -7.45
C ASP A 77 5.95 0.68 -6.33
N LEU A 78 5.95 1.61 -5.38
CA LEU A 78 6.78 1.57 -4.18
C LEU A 78 6.10 0.71 -3.10
N TYR A 79 6.89 -0.16 -2.49
CA TYR A 79 6.51 -1.04 -1.39
C TYR A 79 7.44 -0.87 -0.20
N LYS A 80 6.97 -1.25 0.97
CA LYS A 80 7.78 -1.41 2.18
C LYS A 80 7.57 -2.79 2.79
N SER A 81 8.60 -3.31 3.41
CA SER A 81 8.53 -4.51 4.25
C SER A 81 9.28 -4.28 5.56
N LYS A 82 8.74 -4.76 6.66
CA LYS A 82 9.35 -4.65 8.00
C LYS A 82 10.08 -5.94 8.35
N TRP A 83 11.23 -5.80 9.02
CA TRP A 83 11.95 -6.94 9.55
C TRP A 83 11.22 -7.57 10.73
N ASP A 84 10.85 -8.84 10.60
CA ASP A 84 10.26 -9.63 11.68
C ASP A 84 11.37 -10.28 12.53
N ASN A 85 11.58 -9.74 13.73
CA ASN A 85 12.58 -10.27 14.65
C ASN A 85 12.28 -11.68 15.16
N LYS A 86 11.02 -12.10 15.17
CA LYS A 86 10.59 -13.42 15.65
C LYS A 86 10.88 -14.49 14.61
N ASN A 87 10.50 -14.24 13.38
CA ASN A 87 10.67 -15.20 12.29
C ASN A 87 12.02 -15.05 11.56
N LYS A 88 12.76 -13.95 11.83
CA LYS A 88 14.05 -13.64 11.17
C LYS A 88 13.96 -13.50 9.66
N GLU A 89 12.88 -12.88 9.20
CA GLU A 89 12.59 -12.64 7.78
C GLU A 89 11.94 -11.28 7.57
N TRP A 90 11.89 -10.83 6.33
CA TRP A 90 11.11 -9.68 5.93
C TRP A 90 9.63 -10.07 5.82
N ALA A 91 8.77 -9.30 6.46
CA ALA A 91 7.31 -9.49 6.42
C ALA A 91 6.75 -9.30 5.00
N GLU A 92 5.51 -9.73 4.77
CA GLU A 92 4.83 -9.50 3.50
C GLU A 92 4.83 -8.00 3.15
N PRO A 93 5.26 -7.62 1.94
CA PRO A 93 5.33 -6.23 1.52
C PRO A 93 3.98 -5.53 1.46
N GLU A 94 3.96 -4.29 1.93
CA GLU A 94 2.82 -3.38 1.88
C GLU A 94 3.03 -2.34 0.77
N ASN A 95 2.03 -2.14 -0.10
CA ASN A 95 2.03 -1.03 -1.07
C ASN A 95 1.93 0.30 -0.33
N LEU A 96 2.73 1.30 -0.72
CA LEU A 96 2.72 2.62 -0.06
C LEU A 96 1.47 3.45 -0.41
N GLY A 97 0.73 3.06 -1.43
CA GLY A 97 -0.54 3.68 -1.81
C GLY A 97 -0.43 5.11 -2.33
N TYR A 98 -1.59 5.66 -2.68
CA TYR A 98 -1.71 7.07 -3.07
C TYR A 98 -1.46 8.00 -1.87
N PRO A 99 -0.79 9.16 -2.03
CA PRO A 99 -0.32 9.76 -3.29
C PRO A 99 1.11 9.36 -3.69
N LEU A 100 1.77 8.44 -2.97
CA LEU A 100 3.12 8.02 -3.31
C LEU A 100 3.13 7.18 -4.58
N ASN A 101 2.24 6.19 -4.67
CA ASN A 101 2.00 5.40 -5.87
C ASN A 101 0.83 5.98 -6.66
N THR A 102 0.95 5.94 -8.01
CA THR A 102 -0.06 6.41 -8.96
C THR A 102 -0.24 5.41 -10.11
N SER A 103 -0.92 5.82 -11.18
CA SER A 103 -1.04 5.01 -12.41
C SER A 103 0.24 5.00 -13.26
N TYR A 104 1.27 5.73 -12.87
CA TYR A 104 2.57 5.78 -13.51
C TYR A 104 3.59 4.89 -12.81
N ASP A 105 4.88 5.04 -13.15
CA ASP A 105 5.99 4.36 -12.49
C ASP A 105 6.55 5.20 -11.35
N GLU A 106 6.69 4.61 -10.18
CA GLU A 106 7.45 5.12 -9.05
C GLU A 106 8.60 4.14 -8.75
N LYS A 107 9.85 4.64 -8.76
CA LYS A 107 11.01 3.72 -8.75
C LYS A 107 11.89 3.82 -7.53
N THR A 108 12.21 5.00 -7.04
CA THR A 108 13.17 5.15 -5.94
C THR A 108 12.56 5.88 -4.77
N ILE A 109 13.03 5.55 -3.58
CA ILE A 109 12.80 6.34 -2.37
C ILE A 109 14.11 6.44 -1.60
N SER A 110 14.46 7.64 -1.14
CA SER A 110 15.62 7.90 -0.30
C SER A 110 15.22 8.81 0.85
N PHE A 111 15.62 8.46 2.06
CA PHE A 111 15.28 9.21 3.27
C PHE A 111 16.33 10.27 3.58
N ALA A 112 15.88 11.43 4.06
CA ALA A 112 16.74 12.41 4.70
C ALA A 112 17.04 11.98 6.14
N ASP A 113 18.12 12.57 6.72
CA ASP A 113 18.55 12.26 8.09
C ASP A 113 17.55 12.72 9.17
N ASP A 114 16.57 13.57 8.79
CA ASP A 114 15.57 14.12 9.71
C ASP A 114 14.35 13.20 9.94
N GLU A 115 14.31 12.05 9.29
CA GLU A 115 13.21 11.06 9.31
C GLU A 115 11.83 11.62 8.90
N LYS A 116 11.76 12.92 8.56
CA LYS A 116 10.53 13.61 8.15
C LYS A 116 10.41 13.79 6.65
N HIS A 117 11.53 13.71 5.95
CA HIS A 117 11.56 13.89 4.52
C HIS A 117 12.09 12.65 3.81
N ALA A 118 11.54 12.39 2.64
CA ALA A 118 12.12 11.49 1.66
C ALA A 118 12.07 12.12 0.27
N TYR A 119 12.84 11.56 -0.65
CA TYR A 119 12.86 11.93 -2.05
C TYR A 119 12.50 10.71 -2.87
N ILE A 120 11.56 10.85 -3.80
CA ILE A 120 11.17 9.81 -4.75
C ILE A 120 11.46 10.26 -6.17
N THR A 121 11.71 9.30 -7.06
CA THR A 121 11.64 9.55 -8.51
C THR A 121 10.33 8.97 -9.03
N ALA A 122 9.55 9.80 -9.71
CA ALA A 122 8.24 9.43 -10.21
C ALA A 122 7.90 10.17 -11.50
N VAL A 123 7.06 9.57 -12.31
CA VAL A 123 6.36 10.26 -13.39
C VAL A 123 5.10 10.88 -12.81
N ARG A 124 4.84 12.15 -13.12
CA ARG A 124 3.60 12.87 -12.74
C ARG A 124 3.11 13.70 -13.92
N GLU A 125 1.80 13.93 -13.96
CA GLU A 125 1.18 14.70 -15.04
C GLU A 125 1.71 16.14 -15.11
N GLU A 126 2.02 16.74 -13.94
CA GLU A 126 2.57 18.09 -13.83
C GLU A 126 4.11 18.12 -13.91
N GLY A 127 4.74 16.99 -14.19
CA GLY A 127 6.20 16.86 -14.28
C GLY A 127 6.81 17.52 -15.50
N PHE A 128 8.14 17.63 -15.50
CA PHE A 128 8.90 18.25 -16.60
C PHE A 128 9.48 17.23 -17.58
N GLY A 129 9.36 15.94 -17.29
CA GLY A 129 9.92 14.87 -18.09
C GLY A 129 9.33 13.50 -17.76
N ASP A 130 10.11 12.42 -18.01
CA ASP A 130 9.70 11.06 -17.70
C ASP A 130 9.74 10.80 -16.19
N LEU A 131 10.92 11.00 -15.58
CA LEU A 131 11.12 10.83 -14.13
C LEU A 131 11.62 12.14 -13.53
N ASP A 132 10.85 12.71 -12.64
CA ASP A 132 11.21 13.88 -11.87
C ASP A 132 11.49 13.52 -10.41
N LEU A 133 12.24 14.36 -9.70
CA LEU A 133 12.55 14.23 -8.30
C LEU A 133 11.54 15.00 -7.45
N TYR A 134 10.82 14.27 -6.59
CA TYR A 134 9.84 14.84 -5.66
C TYR A 134 10.31 14.70 -4.22
N ARG A 135 10.15 15.75 -3.44
CA ARG A 135 10.34 15.70 -1.99
C ARG A 135 9.01 15.33 -1.31
N ILE A 136 9.04 14.28 -0.53
CA ILE A 136 7.94 13.83 0.32
C ILE A 136 8.19 14.35 1.73
N THR A 137 7.19 14.93 2.35
CA THR A 137 7.19 15.25 3.77
C THR A 137 6.26 14.27 4.47
N PHE A 138 6.81 13.47 5.40
CA PHE A 138 5.99 12.69 6.31
C PHE A 138 5.54 13.61 7.44
N GLU A 139 4.34 14.12 7.33
CA GLU A 139 3.71 14.76 8.47
C GLU A 139 3.24 13.65 9.40
N GLU A 140 3.49 13.75 10.70
CA GLU A 140 2.73 13.03 11.70
C GLU A 140 1.30 13.59 11.71
N ILE A 141 0.56 13.31 10.66
CA ILE A 141 -0.88 13.39 10.73
C ILE A 141 -1.24 12.22 11.63
N GLU A 142 -1.76 12.48 12.81
CA GLU A 142 -2.60 11.52 13.49
C GLU A 142 -3.69 11.16 12.49
N VAL A 143 -3.49 10.09 11.72
CA VAL A 143 -4.48 9.60 10.77
C VAL A 143 -5.63 9.07 11.64
N ARG A 144 -6.56 9.95 11.96
CA ARG A 144 -7.78 9.63 12.70
C ARG A 144 -8.84 8.99 11.80
N ALA A 145 -8.45 8.59 10.59
CA ALA A 145 -9.36 7.97 9.64
C ALA A 145 -9.68 6.53 10.05
N ALA A 146 -10.94 6.20 10.06
CA ALA A 146 -11.44 4.86 10.37
C ALA A 146 -11.49 4.00 9.11
N LEU A 147 -11.03 2.75 9.21
CA LEU A 147 -11.11 1.74 8.15
C LEU A 147 -12.42 0.96 8.26
N TYR A 148 -13.26 1.08 7.24
CA TYR A 148 -14.49 0.32 7.11
C TYR A 148 -14.36 -0.77 6.03
N ILE A 149 -14.79 -1.98 6.36
CA ILE A 149 -14.98 -3.09 5.43
C ILE A 149 -16.48 -3.38 5.34
N ILE A 150 -17.06 -3.16 4.18
CA ILE A 150 -18.50 -3.27 3.95
C ILE A 150 -18.79 -4.54 3.16
N ASP A 151 -19.65 -5.37 3.71
CA ASP A 151 -20.30 -6.47 3.00
C ASP A 151 -21.71 -6.06 2.56
N LEU A 152 -22.09 -6.46 1.34
CA LEU A 152 -23.44 -6.30 0.82
C LEU A 152 -24.08 -7.67 0.66
N ASN A 153 -25.29 -7.85 1.20
CA ASN A 153 -26.04 -9.10 1.08
C ASN A 153 -27.46 -8.85 0.55
N ASP A 154 -27.99 -9.81 -0.16
CA ASP A 154 -29.41 -9.86 -0.54
C ASP A 154 -30.29 -9.99 0.72
N LEU A 155 -31.32 -9.16 0.82
CA LEU A 155 -32.18 -9.09 2.01
C LEU A 155 -32.95 -10.39 2.25
N ALA A 156 -33.41 -11.04 1.18
CA ALA A 156 -34.25 -12.23 1.27
C ALA A 156 -33.44 -13.52 1.46
N SER A 157 -32.39 -13.72 0.64
CA SER A 157 -31.58 -14.94 0.62
C SER A 157 -30.35 -14.89 1.53
N ASN A 158 -29.97 -13.70 2.00
CA ASN A 158 -28.71 -13.42 2.71
C ASN A 158 -27.45 -13.78 1.91
N ALA A 159 -27.57 -14.01 0.60
CA ALA A 159 -26.44 -14.27 -0.28
C ALA A 159 -25.59 -13.00 -0.46
N LYS A 160 -24.28 -13.18 -0.52
CA LYS A 160 -23.34 -12.06 -0.74
C LYS A 160 -23.49 -11.47 -2.14
N ILE A 161 -23.45 -10.14 -2.23
CA ILE A 161 -23.49 -9.37 -3.47
C ILE A 161 -22.06 -8.90 -3.78
N ALA A 162 -21.51 -9.35 -4.90
CA ALA A 162 -20.11 -9.12 -5.25
C ALA A 162 -19.86 -7.92 -6.19
N ASN A 163 -20.90 -7.25 -6.67
CA ASN A 163 -20.84 -6.16 -7.64
C ASN A 163 -21.43 -4.85 -7.11
N GLY A 164 -21.15 -4.56 -5.84
CA GLY A 164 -21.67 -3.36 -5.19
C GLY A 164 -20.81 -2.12 -5.44
N LYS A 165 -21.45 -0.97 -5.35
CA LYS A 165 -20.85 0.35 -5.41
C LYS A 165 -21.40 1.20 -4.26
N ILE A 166 -20.55 1.97 -3.61
CA ILE A 166 -20.95 2.98 -2.61
C ILE A 166 -20.44 4.34 -3.08
N THR A 167 -21.35 5.28 -3.22
CA THR A 167 -21.03 6.68 -3.47
C THR A 167 -21.26 7.49 -2.20
N ILE A 168 -20.30 8.32 -1.83
CA ILE A 168 -20.33 9.16 -0.63
C ILE A 168 -20.43 10.61 -1.07
N PHE A 169 -21.38 11.32 -0.51
CA PHE A 169 -21.54 12.76 -0.64
C PHE A 169 -21.08 13.46 0.64
N MET A 170 -20.29 14.50 0.48
CA MET A 170 -19.78 15.31 1.60
C MET A 170 -20.14 16.77 1.37
N ASP A 171 -20.58 17.45 2.44
CA ASP A 171 -21.04 18.85 2.37
C ASP A 171 -20.00 19.85 1.84
N ASN A 172 -18.71 19.48 1.86
CA ASN A 172 -17.60 20.36 1.50
C ASN A 172 -16.79 19.88 0.27
N GLU A 173 -17.19 18.83 -0.42
CA GLU A 173 -16.51 18.34 -1.63
C GLU A 173 -17.40 18.56 -2.85
N GLU A 174 -16.79 19.09 -3.93
CA GLU A 174 -17.51 19.35 -5.19
C GLU A 174 -17.87 18.06 -5.92
N GLU A 175 -17.11 16.96 -5.73
CA GLU A 175 -17.34 15.67 -6.37
C GLU A 175 -17.51 14.54 -5.36
N PRO A 176 -18.48 13.64 -5.57
CA PRO A 176 -18.69 12.49 -4.69
C PRO A 176 -17.57 11.45 -4.85
N ARG A 177 -17.18 10.82 -3.74
CA ARG A 177 -16.24 9.70 -3.76
C ARG A 177 -16.97 8.38 -3.99
N THR A 178 -16.44 7.57 -4.91
CA THR A 178 -17.03 6.26 -5.24
C THR A 178 -16.09 5.13 -4.88
N TYR A 179 -16.63 4.11 -4.20
CA TYR A 179 -15.95 2.88 -3.81
C TYR A 179 -16.66 1.68 -4.42
N ILE A 180 -15.92 0.77 -5.00
CA ILE A 180 -16.45 -0.43 -5.65
C ILE A 180 -15.98 -1.69 -4.93
N SER A 181 -16.79 -2.73 -4.99
CA SER A 181 -16.46 -4.01 -4.39
C SER A 181 -15.25 -4.67 -5.06
N ASN A 182 -14.40 -5.26 -4.25
CA ASN A 182 -13.32 -6.10 -4.72
C ASN A 182 -13.88 -7.31 -5.48
N LYS A 183 -13.40 -7.56 -6.69
CA LYS A 183 -13.91 -8.62 -7.58
C LYS A 183 -13.76 -10.05 -7.02
N HIS A 184 -12.82 -10.26 -6.11
CA HIS A 184 -12.55 -11.58 -5.53
C HIS A 184 -13.24 -11.79 -4.20
N THR A 185 -13.25 -10.76 -3.33
CA THR A 185 -13.85 -10.87 -1.98
C THR A 185 -15.28 -10.36 -1.92
N GLY A 186 -15.68 -9.48 -2.86
CA GLY A 186 -16.95 -8.79 -2.83
C GLY A 186 -17.06 -7.73 -1.71
N GLU A 187 -15.97 -7.46 -1.00
CA GLU A 187 -15.93 -6.45 0.06
C GLU A 187 -15.66 -5.06 -0.53
N ILE A 188 -16.23 -4.03 0.08
CA ILE A 188 -15.92 -2.62 -0.23
C ILE A 188 -15.14 -2.06 0.94
N THR A 189 -13.94 -1.55 0.66
CA THR A 189 -13.07 -0.95 1.67
C THR A 189 -13.12 0.56 1.55
N MET A 190 -13.39 1.25 2.67
CA MET A 190 -13.45 2.71 2.75
C MET A 190 -12.58 3.20 3.91
N ILE A 191 -11.85 4.28 3.69
CA ILE A 191 -11.11 5.00 4.73
C ILE A 191 -11.78 6.37 4.86
N LEU A 192 -12.31 6.67 6.05
CA LEU A 192 -13.13 7.84 6.30
C LEU A 192 -12.65 8.58 7.55
N ASP A 193 -12.51 9.90 7.44
CA ASP A 193 -12.27 10.78 8.57
C ASP A 193 -13.49 10.84 9.49
N PRO A 194 -13.35 11.29 10.75
CA PRO A 194 -14.49 11.55 11.61
C PRO A 194 -15.47 12.53 10.97
N GLY A 195 -16.75 12.16 10.94
CA GLY A 195 -17.77 12.97 10.28
C GLY A 195 -19.08 12.22 10.08
N THR A 196 -19.98 12.89 9.39
CA THR A 196 -21.27 12.30 9.01
C THR A 196 -21.35 12.20 7.49
N TYR A 197 -21.64 11.01 6.99
CA TYR A 197 -21.66 10.68 5.58
C TYR A 197 -23.02 10.16 5.16
N GLU A 198 -23.48 10.57 3.99
CA GLU A 198 -24.58 9.92 3.30
C GLU A 198 -23.98 8.94 2.28
N LEU A 199 -24.34 7.68 2.40
CA LEU A 199 -23.89 6.59 1.54
C LEU A 199 -25.02 6.20 0.60
N GLU A 200 -24.83 6.35 -0.71
CA GLU A 200 -25.66 5.73 -1.72
C GLU A 200 -25.07 4.36 -2.09
N ILE A 201 -25.81 3.30 -1.80
CA ILE A 201 -25.37 1.91 -2.03
C ILE A 201 -26.15 1.33 -3.20
N GLU A 202 -25.44 0.93 -4.24
CA GLU A 202 -25.98 0.40 -5.48
C GLU A 202 -25.41 -0.99 -5.79
N ALA A 203 -26.20 -1.85 -6.37
CA ALA A 203 -25.77 -3.09 -6.98
C ALA A 203 -26.74 -3.48 -8.12
N ASP A 204 -26.26 -4.25 -9.11
CA ASP A 204 -27.06 -4.67 -10.25
C ASP A 204 -28.30 -5.47 -9.81
N ASN A 205 -29.48 -5.05 -10.29
CA ASN A 205 -30.78 -5.65 -9.97
C ASN A 205 -31.24 -5.48 -8.51
N TYR A 206 -30.70 -4.51 -7.77
CA TYR A 206 -31.13 -4.13 -6.44
C TYR A 206 -31.58 -2.69 -6.41
N GLU A 207 -32.49 -2.38 -5.48
CA GLU A 207 -32.94 -1.02 -5.24
C GLU A 207 -31.81 -0.19 -4.61
N LEU A 208 -31.73 1.08 -4.99
CA LEU A 208 -30.81 2.05 -4.36
C LEU A 208 -31.12 2.15 -2.87
N LYS A 209 -30.08 2.01 -2.04
CA LYS A 209 -30.20 2.18 -0.59
C LYS A 209 -29.37 3.37 -0.13
N ILE A 210 -30.04 4.31 0.54
CA ILE A 210 -29.37 5.46 1.16
C ILE A 210 -29.23 5.21 2.66
N VAL A 211 -28.03 5.39 3.19
CA VAL A 211 -27.70 5.15 4.60
C VAL A 211 -26.85 6.28 5.14
N LYS A 212 -27.17 6.75 6.34
CA LYS A 212 -26.33 7.69 7.08
C LYS A 212 -25.30 6.91 7.90
N LEU A 213 -24.01 7.22 7.70
CA LEU A 213 -22.89 6.69 8.46
C LEU A 213 -22.25 7.81 9.30
N ILE A 214 -22.18 7.60 10.60
CA ILE A 214 -21.45 8.48 11.52
C ILE A 214 -20.13 7.80 11.85
N VAL A 215 -19.03 8.46 11.56
CA VAL A 215 -17.66 8.07 11.89
C VAL A 215 -17.21 8.91 13.07
N SER A 216 -16.94 8.27 14.20
CA SER A 216 -16.44 8.96 15.40
C SER A 216 -14.91 9.02 15.41
N GLU A 217 -14.33 9.97 16.18
CA GLU A 217 -12.89 10.04 16.40
C GLU A 217 -12.30 8.75 16.99
N PHE A 218 -13.11 8.00 17.77
CA PHE A 218 -12.70 6.72 18.37
C PHE A 218 -12.76 5.53 17.39
N ASP A 219 -13.32 5.69 16.20
CA ASP A 219 -13.43 4.58 15.24
C ASP A 219 -12.07 4.27 14.61
N ALA A 220 -11.18 5.25 14.51
CA ALA A 220 -9.81 5.05 14.02
C ALA A 220 -9.00 4.07 14.90
N ASP A 221 -9.29 4.02 16.21
CA ASP A 221 -8.58 3.16 17.16
C ASP A 221 -9.08 1.71 17.16
N LYS A 222 -10.18 1.42 16.48
CA LYS A 222 -10.84 0.09 16.48
C LYS A 222 -10.27 -0.90 15.47
N GLY A 223 -9.27 -0.49 14.68
CA GLY A 223 -8.83 -1.27 13.52
C GLY A 223 -9.91 -1.32 12.44
N ALA A 224 -9.99 -2.42 11.68
CA ALA A 224 -10.99 -2.55 10.62
C ALA A 224 -12.41 -2.78 11.19
N ILE A 225 -13.32 -1.86 10.90
CA ILE A 225 -14.73 -1.93 11.32
C ILE A 225 -15.52 -2.61 10.22
N LYS A 226 -16.07 -3.78 10.51
CA LYS A 226 -16.94 -4.51 9.57
C LYS A 226 -18.38 -4.07 9.69
N LYS A 227 -19.02 -3.76 8.55
CA LYS A 227 -20.44 -3.46 8.44
C LYS A 227 -21.10 -4.30 7.35
N LEU A 228 -22.32 -4.71 7.60
CA LEU A 228 -23.15 -5.44 6.65
C LEU A 228 -24.39 -4.61 6.30
N TYR A 229 -24.58 -4.35 5.01
CA TYR A 229 -25.83 -3.78 4.52
C TYR A 229 -26.59 -4.81 3.67
N LYS A 230 -27.92 -4.83 3.86
CA LYS A 230 -28.80 -5.70 3.11
C LYS A 230 -29.59 -4.88 2.09
N LEU A 231 -29.61 -5.36 0.84
CA LEU A 231 -30.29 -4.73 -0.29
C LEU A 231 -31.53 -5.54 -0.68
N SER A 232 -32.63 -4.85 -1.02
CA SER A 232 -33.84 -5.42 -1.61
C SER A 232 -33.78 -5.36 -3.15
N LYS A 233 -34.49 -6.31 -3.79
CA LYS A 233 -34.68 -6.31 -5.25
C LYS A 233 -35.96 -5.57 -5.57
#